data_e7ebfbbfa0efafe06accb68d23f09bd6
#
_entry.id   e7ebfbbfa0efafe06accb68d23f09bd6
#
_cell.length_a   1.000
_cell.length_b   1.000
_cell.length_c   1.000
_cell.angle_alpha   90.00
_cell.angle_beta   90.00
_cell.angle_gamma   90.00
#
_symmetry.space_group_name_H-M   'P 1'
#
loop_
_entity.id
_entity.type
_entity.pdbx_description
1 polymer ?
#
loop_
_entity_poly.entity_id
_entity_poly.type
_entity_poly.pdbx_seq_one_letter_code
_entity_poly.pdbx_strand_id
1 'polypeptide(L)'
;MPGDQLEQLFAKAAPKKVQPKEEEKVEDDQKSSQSGKAKPTSVIDSKKGQNLGIFLKSSKLCLEGVEEIVYRLNYTGDLESLVTLRSFQATEEELGMLEHHTATQAEQPLDLPDQFLLQISKLNSLDSRLACLQFKMGFSDKVDEVEVDIILCLVHKYDFYSSDEDC
;
A
#
# COMPACT_ATOMS: atom_id res chain seq x y z
N MET A 1 -37.28 -6.14 -36.34
CA MET A 1 -35.83 -6.18 -36.06
C MET A 1 -35.51 -7.61 -35.66
N PRO A 2 -34.75 -8.37 -36.45
CA PRO A 2 -34.53 -9.79 -36.18
C PRO A 2 -33.56 -10.02 -35.02
N GLY A 3 -33.94 -10.90 -34.09
CA GLY A 3 -33.22 -11.21 -32.87
C GLY A 3 -31.93 -12.04 -33.03
N ASP A 4 -31.59 -12.44 -34.25
CA ASP A 4 -30.48 -13.36 -34.54
C ASP A 4 -29.05 -12.74 -34.39
N GLN A 5 -28.93 -11.42 -34.35
CA GLN A 5 -27.63 -10.78 -34.25
C GLN A 5 -27.11 -10.67 -32.83
N LEU A 6 -27.98 -10.74 -31.82
CA LEU A 6 -27.57 -10.66 -30.41
C LEU A 6 -27.04 -12.01 -29.91
N GLU A 7 -27.59 -13.12 -30.40
CA GLU A 7 -27.10 -14.46 -29.97
C GLU A 7 -25.70 -14.78 -30.51
N GLN A 8 -25.29 -14.23 -31.64
CA GLN A 8 -23.95 -14.42 -32.20
C GLN A 8 -22.85 -13.68 -31.42
N LEU A 9 -23.19 -12.58 -30.74
CA LEU A 9 -22.23 -11.80 -29.96
C LEU A 9 -21.98 -12.39 -28.56
N PHE A 10 -22.86 -13.28 -28.08
CA PHE A 10 -22.76 -13.88 -26.74
C PHE A 10 -22.62 -15.41 -26.73
N ALA A 11 -22.36 -16.02 -27.89
CA ALA A 11 -22.05 -17.45 -27.96
C ALA A 11 -20.76 -17.78 -27.19
N LYS A 12 -20.89 -18.33 -25.98
CA LYS A 12 -19.77 -18.86 -25.19
C LYS A 12 -19.11 -19.98 -25.98
N ALA A 13 -17.85 -19.80 -26.35
CA ALA A 13 -17.01 -20.88 -26.88
C ALA A 13 -16.93 -22.03 -25.86
N ALA A 14 -17.25 -23.24 -26.32
CA ALA A 14 -17.19 -24.46 -25.51
C ALA A 14 -15.74 -24.70 -24.98
N PRO A 15 -15.59 -25.21 -23.76
CA PRO A 15 -14.27 -25.46 -23.19
C PRO A 15 -13.58 -26.62 -23.93
N LYS A 16 -12.42 -26.31 -24.55
CA LYS A 16 -11.52 -27.34 -25.07
C LYS A 16 -10.94 -28.14 -23.91
N LYS A 17 -11.08 -29.47 -23.97
CA LYS A 17 -10.42 -30.42 -23.06
C LYS A 17 -8.92 -30.16 -23.07
N VAL A 18 -8.39 -29.79 -21.90
CA VAL A 18 -6.95 -29.70 -21.64
C VAL A 18 -6.44 -31.08 -21.28
N GLN A 19 -5.56 -31.61 -22.09
CA GLN A 19 -4.72 -32.76 -21.72
C GLN A 19 -3.55 -32.24 -20.86
N PRO A 20 -3.08 -32.99 -19.86
CA PRO A 20 -1.96 -32.56 -19.03
C PRO A 20 -0.66 -32.59 -19.85
N LYS A 21 -0.01 -31.45 -19.96
CA LYS A 21 1.36 -31.31 -20.45
C LYS A 21 2.21 -30.75 -19.31
N GLU A 22 3.31 -31.46 -19.16
CA GLU A 22 4.46 -31.27 -18.29
C GLU A 22 4.88 -29.82 -18.05
N GLU A 23 5.38 -29.60 -16.83
CA GLU A 23 6.01 -28.39 -16.34
C GLU A 23 7.16 -27.95 -17.25
N GLU A 24 6.97 -26.90 -18.00
CA GLU A 24 8.04 -26.18 -18.66
C GLU A 24 8.20 -24.82 -17.97
N LYS A 25 9.34 -24.70 -17.26
CA LYS A 25 9.85 -23.44 -16.73
C LYS A 25 9.92 -22.42 -17.84
N VAL A 26 9.07 -21.40 -17.78
CA VAL A 26 9.25 -20.19 -18.58
C VAL A 26 10.15 -19.25 -17.78
N GLU A 27 11.42 -19.28 -18.07
CA GLU A 27 12.37 -18.21 -17.79
C GLU A 27 12.01 -17.05 -18.71
N ASP A 28 11.43 -15.99 -18.16
CA ASP A 28 11.25 -14.73 -18.87
C ASP A 28 12.55 -13.93 -18.83
N ASP A 29 13.39 -14.21 -19.81
CA ASP A 29 14.65 -13.53 -20.09
C ASP A 29 14.36 -12.16 -20.71
N GLN A 30 14.03 -11.14 -19.89
CA GLN A 30 14.21 -9.77 -20.33
C GLN A 30 15.67 -9.33 -20.15
N LYS A 31 16.42 -9.69 -21.16
CA LYS A 31 17.76 -9.24 -21.47
C LYS A 31 17.77 -7.70 -21.67
N SER A 32 18.06 -6.96 -20.63
CA SER A 32 18.63 -5.64 -20.77
C SER A 32 20.10 -5.68 -20.34
N SER A 33 20.95 -5.72 -21.34
CA SER A 33 22.38 -5.57 -21.24
C SER A 33 22.73 -4.18 -20.70
N GLN A 34 23.31 -4.12 -19.49
CA GLN A 34 24.26 -3.09 -19.13
C GLN A 34 25.10 -3.46 -17.93
N SER A 35 26.41 -3.49 -18.16
CA SER A 35 27.56 -3.27 -17.25
C SER A 35 27.55 -3.94 -15.87
N GLY A 36 28.50 -4.82 -15.64
CA GLY A 36 29.18 -5.35 -14.43
C GLY A 36 28.87 -4.81 -13.04
N LYS A 37 27.63 -4.53 -12.69
CA LYS A 37 27.18 -4.32 -11.32
C LYS A 37 26.53 -5.61 -10.83
N ALA A 38 26.93 -6.08 -9.63
CA ALA A 38 26.31 -7.20 -8.96
C ALA A 38 24.78 -7.04 -9.00
N LYS A 39 24.04 -8.11 -9.34
CA LYS A 39 22.56 -8.04 -9.36
C LYS A 39 22.07 -7.76 -7.94
N PRO A 40 21.16 -6.83 -7.75
CA PRO A 40 20.58 -6.56 -6.42
C PRO A 40 19.88 -7.82 -5.93
N THR A 41 20.06 -8.12 -4.64
CA THR A 41 19.48 -9.28 -3.98
C THR A 41 18.33 -8.85 -3.12
N SER A 42 17.18 -9.51 -3.24
CA SER A 42 16.05 -9.34 -2.33
C SER A 42 16.15 -10.33 -1.19
N VAL A 43 16.03 -9.85 0.04
CA VAL A 43 16.13 -10.62 1.29
C VAL A 43 14.75 -10.85 1.91
N ILE A 44 13.84 -9.89 1.73
CA ILE A 44 12.47 -9.98 2.24
C ILE A 44 11.57 -10.82 1.32
N ASP A 45 10.36 -11.13 1.81
CA ASP A 45 9.36 -11.85 1.00
C ASP A 45 9.12 -11.16 -0.35
N SER A 46 9.15 -11.96 -1.41
CA SER A 46 9.05 -11.47 -2.80
C SER A 46 7.78 -10.68 -3.06
N LYS A 47 6.63 -11.09 -2.48
CA LYS A 47 5.36 -10.36 -2.63
C LYS A 47 5.41 -9.00 -1.94
N LYS A 48 5.96 -8.96 -0.72
CA LYS A 48 6.11 -7.71 0.04
C LYS A 48 7.05 -6.76 -0.69
N GLY A 49 8.19 -7.25 -1.17
CA GLY A 49 9.15 -6.48 -1.96
C GLY A 49 8.55 -5.91 -3.24
N GLN A 50 7.80 -6.73 -3.98
CA GLN A 50 7.09 -6.30 -5.19
C GLN A 50 6.06 -5.20 -4.91
N ASN A 51 5.19 -5.42 -3.90
CA ASN A 51 4.15 -4.46 -3.53
C ASN A 51 4.76 -3.13 -3.07
N LEU A 52 5.80 -3.20 -2.24
CA LEU A 52 6.54 -2.02 -1.80
C LEU A 52 7.21 -1.30 -2.97
N GLY A 53 7.83 -2.03 -3.90
CA GLY A 53 8.44 -1.47 -5.10
C GLY A 53 7.44 -0.73 -6.00
N ILE A 54 6.23 -1.27 -6.17
CA ILE A 54 5.14 -0.62 -6.90
C ILE A 54 4.69 0.64 -6.15
N PHE A 55 4.49 0.53 -4.83
CA PHE A 55 4.10 1.66 -3.99
C PHE A 55 5.11 2.81 -4.06
N LEU A 56 6.41 2.54 -3.92
CA LEU A 56 7.46 3.56 -4.00
C LEU A 56 7.48 4.29 -5.35
N LYS A 57 7.22 3.55 -6.44
CA LYS A 57 7.13 4.13 -7.80
C LYS A 57 5.87 4.99 -7.97
N SER A 58 4.74 4.57 -7.42
CA SER A 58 3.45 5.28 -7.57
C SER A 58 3.35 6.50 -6.69
N SER A 59 3.77 6.40 -5.42
CA SER A 59 3.69 7.47 -4.43
C SER A 59 4.76 8.54 -4.58
N LYS A 60 5.80 8.28 -5.41
CA LYS A 60 6.99 9.15 -5.55
C LYS A 60 7.69 9.45 -4.20
N LEU A 61 7.43 8.63 -3.20
CA LEU A 61 8.06 8.75 -1.89
C LEU A 61 9.51 8.22 -2.00
N CYS A 62 10.45 9.13 -1.92
CA CYS A 62 11.86 8.77 -1.73
C CYS A 62 12.18 8.71 -0.24
N LEU A 63 13.29 8.10 0.11
CA LEU A 63 13.76 7.96 1.49
C LEU A 63 13.89 9.29 2.21
N GLU A 64 14.53 10.24 1.58
CA GLU A 64 14.71 11.60 2.11
C GLU A 64 13.36 12.28 2.36
N GLY A 65 12.40 12.05 1.45
CA GLY A 65 11.04 12.56 1.60
C GLY A 65 10.31 11.97 2.80
N VAL A 66 10.44 10.67 3.05
CA VAL A 66 9.81 10.02 4.23
C VAL A 66 10.44 10.53 5.52
N GLU A 67 11.75 10.69 5.58
CA GLU A 67 12.44 11.24 6.72
C GLU A 67 11.98 12.67 7.04
N GLU A 68 11.91 13.53 6.04
CA GLU A 68 11.40 14.90 6.20
C GLU A 68 9.95 14.94 6.67
N ILE A 69 9.07 14.12 6.07
CA ILE A 69 7.66 13.99 6.45
C ILE A 69 7.53 13.58 7.92
N VAL A 70 8.27 12.57 8.35
CA VAL A 70 8.23 12.01 9.70
C VAL A 70 8.75 13.00 10.74
N TYR A 71 9.85 13.72 10.46
CA TYR A 71 10.40 14.68 11.41
C TYR A 71 9.63 16.00 11.46
N ARG A 72 9.17 16.50 10.33
CA ARG A 72 8.43 17.77 10.27
C ARG A 72 6.92 17.62 10.47
N LEU A 73 6.39 16.39 10.43
CA LEU A 73 4.95 16.10 10.47
C LEU A 73 4.17 16.93 9.44
N ASN A 74 4.77 17.12 8.28
CA ASN A 74 4.18 17.87 7.18
C ASN A 74 4.16 17.01 5.90
N TYR A 75 2.97 16.65 5.50
CA TYR A 75 2.74 15.87 4.29
C TYR A 75 1.60 16.49 3.50
N THR A 76 1.80 16.67 2.21
CA THR A 76 0.83 17.28 1.29
C THR A 76 0.21 16.27 0.31
N GLY A 77 0.54 14.99 0.46
CA GLY A 77 -0.04 13.92 -0.33
C GLY A 77 -1.35 13.38 0.24
N ASP A 78 -1.79 12.24 -0.26
CA ASP A 78 -3.02 11.58 0.15
C ASP A 78 -2.84 10.76 1.44
N LEU A 79 -3.91 10.72 2.24
CA LEU A 79 -3.96 9.96 3.49
C LEU A 79 -3.73 8.47 3.26
N GLU A 80 -4.22 7.92 2.16
CA GLU A 80 -4.12 6.50 1.81
C GLU A 80 -2.66 6.06 1.63
N SER A 81 -1.82 6.91 1.01
CA SER A 81 -0.38 6.65 0.91
C SER A 81 0.30 6.55 2.27
N LEU A 82 -0.11 7.34 3.26
CA LEU A 82 0.43 7.21 4.63
C LEU A 82 -0.02 5.94 5.33
N VAL A 83 -1.29 5.54 5.15
CA VAL A 83 -1.81 4.27 5.67
C VAL A 83 -1.04 3.11 5.07
N THR A 84 -0.82 3.14 3.77
CA THR A 84 -0.07 2.12 3.03
C THR A 84 1.39 2.08 3.47
N LEU A 85 2.05 3.22 3.59
CA LEU A 85 3.42 3.31 4.11
C LEU A 85 3.55 2.69 5.51
N ARG A 86 2.57 2.96 6.37
CA ARG A 86 2.53 2.39 7.72
C ARG A 86 2.39 0.87 7.71
N SER A 87 1.67 0.30 6.74
CA SER A 87 1.49 -1.16 6.61
C SER A 87 2.76 -1.89 6.15
N PHE A 88 3.71 -1.19 5.54
CA PHE A 88 4.97 -1.77 5.03
C PHE A 88 6.10 -1.81 6.05
N GLN A 89 5.83 -1.61 7.34
CA GLN A 89 6.89 -1.71 8.36
C GLN A 89 7.52 -3.12 8.36
N ALA A 90 8.83 -3.15 8.57
CA ALA A 90 9.56 -4.40 8.69
C ALA A 90 9.35 -5.04 10.07
N THR A 91 9.25 -6.35 10.11
CA THR A 91 9.26 -7.11 11.37
C THR A 91 10.68 -7.19 11.92
N GLU A 92 10.83 -7.52 13.22
CA GLU A 92 12.16 -7.69 13.82
C GLU A 92 12.99 -8.77 13.13
N GLU A 93 12.33 -9.84 12.68
CA GLU A 93 12.97 -10.92 11.93
C GLU A 93 13.49 -10.43 10.57
N GLU A 94 12.68 -9.68 9.82
CA GLU A 94 13.09 -9.10 8.54
C GLU A 94 14.24 -8.12 8.71
N LEU A 95 14.21 -7.29 9.75
CA LEU A 95 15.31 -6.37 10.05
C LEU A 95 16.60 -7.12 10.38
N GLY A 96 16.52 -8.17 11.19
CA GLY A 96 17.67 -9.02 11.50
C GLY A 96 18.29 -9.65 10.25
N MET A 97 17.45 -10.11 9.29
CA MET A 97 17.93 -10.65 8.02
C MET A 97 18.60 -9.58 7.15
N LEU A 98 18.00 -8.38 7.07
CA LEU A 98 18.55 -7.26 6.29
C LEU A 98 19.89 -6.76 6.86
N GLU A 99 20.00 -6.63 8.18
CA GLU A 99 21.22 -6.24 8.86
C GLU A 99 22.32 -7.29 8.71
N HIS A 100 21.96 -8.57 8.86
CA HIS A 100 22.90 -9.67 8.66
C HIS A 100 23.43 -9.71 7.22
N HIS A 101 22.56 -9.54 6.24
CA HIS A 101 22.96 -9.47 4.82
C HIS A 101 23.92 -8.30 4.58
N THR A 102 23.61 -7.13 5.12
CA THR A 102 24.46 -5.93 4.97
C THR A 102 25.83 -6.12 5.60
N ALA A 103 25.90 -6.85 6.73
CA ALA A 103 27.15 -7.11 7.44
C ALA A 103 28.03 -8.19 6.75
N THR A 104 27.39 -9.22 6.14
CA THR A 104 28.10 -10.38 5.58
C THR A 104 28.34 -10.30 4.08
N GLN A 105 27.49 -9.61 3.35
CA GLN A 105 27.51 -9.56 1.89
C GLN A 105 27.57 -8.12 1.35
N ALA A 106 28.48 -7.31 1.88
CA ALA A 106 28.64 -5.91 1.48
C ALA A 106 28.90 -5.69 -0.03
N GLU A 107 29.34 -6.70 -0.76
CA GLU A 107 29.56 -6.64 -2.20
C GLU A 107 28.27 -6.80 -3.03
N GLN A 108 27.21 -7.32 -2.45
CA GLN A 108 25.91 -7.48 -3.12
C GLN A 108 24.94 -6.40 -2.62
N PRO A 109 24.61 -5.42 -3.47
CA PRO A 109 23.66 -4.38 -3.06
C PRO A 109 22.28 -4.98 -2.86
N LEU A 110 21.60 -4.55 -1.78
CA LEU A 110 20.20 -4.85 -1.56
C LEU A 110 19.31 -4.22 -2.65
N ASP A 111 18.18 -4.84 -2.93
CA ASP A 111 17.17 -4.26 -3.81
C ASP A 111 16.54 -3.00 -3.17
N LEU A 112 15.96 -2.15 -4.01
CA LEU A 112 15.42 -0.85 -3.59
C LEU A 112 14.38 -0.94 -2.46
N PRO A 113 13.42 -1.89 -2.46
CA PRO A 113 12.49 -2.07 -1.34
C PRO A 113 13.19 -2.44 -0.04
N ASP A 114 14.20 -3.31 -0.09
CA ASP A 114 14.96 -3.77 1.07
C ASP A 114 15.78 -2.63 1.68
N GLN A 115 16.42 -1.83 0.83
CA GLN A 115 17.14 -0.63 1.26
C GLN A 115 16.20 0.36 1.94
N PHE A 116 15.01 0.56 1.36
CA PHE A 116 13.99 1.44 1.91
C PHE A 116 13.56 0.99 3.31
N LEU A 117 13.21 -0.29 3.49
CA LEU A 117 12.82 -0.84 4.79
C LEU A 117 13.91 -0.68 5.84
N LEU A 118 15.16 -1.00 5.46
CA LEU A 118 16.29 -0.86 6.37
C LEU A 118 16.53 0.60 6.80
N GLN A 119 16.25 1.57 5.93
CA GLN A 119 16.45 2.98 6.25
C GLN A 119 15.30 3.56 7.08
N ILE A 120 14.05 3.24 6.73
CA ILE A 120 12.91 3.72 7.53
C ILE A 120 12.86 3.11 8.92
N SER A 121 13.39 1.90 9.11
CA SER A 121 13.48 1.27 10.43
C SER A 121 14.40 2.01 11.40
N LYS A 122 15.35 2.78 10.89
CA LYS A 122 16.26 3.62 11.72
C LYS A 122 15.57 4.87 12.25
N LEU A 123 14.39 5.21 11.73
CA LEU A 123 13.63 6.38 12.18
C LEU A 123 12.95 6.09 13.53
N ASN A 124 13.34 6.84 14.54
CA ASN A 124 12.78 6.69 15.88
C ASN A 124 11.28 6.95 15.92
N SER A 125 10.53 6.01 16.50
CA SER A 125 9.08 6.13 16.70
C SER A 125 8.30 6.37 15.40
N LEU A 126 8.72 5.74 14.30
CA LEU A 126 8.12 5.90 12.97
C LEU A 126 6.60 5.67 13.00
N ASP A 127 6.14 4.55 13.59
CA ASP A 127 4.72 4.23 13.68
C ASP A 127 3.90 5.31 14.39
N SER A 128 4.37 5.76 15.56
CA SER A 128 3.68 6.80 16.33
C SER A 128 3.62 8.15 15.59
N ARG A 129 4.70 8.50 14.89
CA ARG A 129 4.75 9.74 14.09
C ARG A 129 3.83 9.68 12.88
N LEU A 130 3.80 8.54 12.18
CA LEU A 130 2.86 8.33 11.07
C LEU A 130 1.41 8.32 11.56
N ALA A 131 1.12 7.73 12.73
CA ALA A 131 -0.20 7.77 13.34
C ALA A 131 -0.65 9.20 13.69
N CYS A 132 0.23 10.01 14.26
CA CYS A 132 -0.05 11.43 14.52
C CYS A 132 -0.31 12.20 13.24
N LEU A 133 0.44 11.93 12.19
CA LEU A 133 0.26 12.58 10.89
C LEU A 133 -1.06 12.20 10.23
N GLN A 134 -1.42 10.91 10.27
CA GLN A 134 -2.72 10.42 9.81
C GLN A 134 -3.88 11.08 10.57
N PHE A 135 -3.76 11.15 11.90
CA PHE A 135 -4.75 11.84 12.72
C PHE A 135 -4.87 13.32 12.34
N LYS A 136 -3.74 14.02 12.18
CA LYS A 136 -3.72 15.44 11.79
C LYS A 136 -4.44 15.66 10.45
N MET A 137 -4.19 14.80 9.46
CA MET A 137 -4.78 14.91 8.12
C MET A 137 -6.27 14.60 8.12
N GLY A 138 -6.71 13.58 8.85
CA GLY A 138 -8.12 13.19 8.94
C GLY A 138 -8.91 13.92 10.03
N PHE A 139 -8.32 14.89 10.71
CA PHE A 139 -8.99 15.54 11.84
C PHE A 139 -10.21 16.36 11.43
N SER A 140 -10.11 17.12 10.34
CA SER A 140 -11.22 17.94 9.83
C SER A 140 -12.43 17.07 9.49
N ASP A 141 -12.22 16.00 8.74
CA ASP A 141 -13.29 15.09 8.34
C ASP A 141 -13.99 14.44 9.55
N LYS A 142 -13.22 14.12 10.60
CA LYS A 142 -13.77 13.59 11.85
C LYS A 142 -14.58 14.61 12.64
N VAL A 143 -14.18 15.88 12.62
CA VAL A 143 -14.97 16.96 13.24
C VAL A 143 -16.28 17.14 12.50
N ASP A 144 -16.25 17.17 11.18
CA ASP A 144 -17.46 17.32 10.35
C ASP A 144 -18.42 16.13 10.57
N GLU A 145 -17.91 14.90 10.70
CA GLU A 145 -18.69 13.69 11.01
C GLU A 145 -19.42 13.85 12.37
N VAL A 146 -18.70 14.28 13.40
CA VAL A 146 -19.28 14.49 14.74
C VAL A 146 -20.31 15.63 14.74
N GLU A 147 -20.08 16.71 14.00
CA GLU A 147 -21.05 17.80 13.85
C GLU A 147 -22.37 17.32 13.25
N VAL A 148 -22.30 16.51 12.19
CA VAL A 148 -23.46 15.89 11.56
C VAL A 148 -24.22 15.00 12.55
N ASP A 149 -23.52 14.16 13.31
CA ASP A 149 -24.13 13.29 14.32
C ASP A 149 -24.85 14.08 15.43
N ILE A 150 -24.25 15.17 15.88
CA ILE A 150 -24.87 16.06 16.88
C ILE A 150 -26.16 16.69 16.31
N ILE A 151 -26.11 17.18 15.08
CA ILE A 151 -27.28 17.75 14.41
C ILE A 151 -28.41 16.74 14.30
N LEU A 152 -28.09 15.52 13.85
CA LEU A 152 -29.08 14.43 13.73
C LEU A 152 -29.70 14.08 15.09
N CYS A 153 -28.90 13.99 16.16
CA CYS A 153 -29.39 13.75 17.51
C CYS A 153 -30.33 14.87 17.99
N LEU A 154 -30.01 16.12 17.68
CA LEU A 154 -30.85 17.28 18.06
C LEU A 154 -32.17 17.25 17.28
N VAL A 155 -32.14 17.02 15.98
CA VAL A 155 -33.36 16.96 15.15
C VAL A 155 -34.28 15.83 15.65
N HIS A 156 -33.73 14.64 15.89
CA HIS A 156 -34.50 13.50 16.38
C HIS A 156 -35.13 13.80 17.75
N LYS A 157 -34.44 14.53 18.60
CA LYS A 157 -35.00 14.96 19.90
C LYS A 157 -36.14 15.96 19.73
N TYR A 158 -36.03 16.92 18.81
CA TYR A 158 -37.10 17.89 18.54
C TYR A 158 -38.35 17.22 17.97
N ASP A 159 -38.20 16.27 17.03
CA ASP A 159 -39.35 15.54 16.47
C ASP A 159 -40.07 14.72 17.53
N PHE A 160 -39.34 14.15 18.50
CA PHE A 160 -39.95 13.41 19.61
C PHE A 160 -40.80 14.32 20.52
N TYR A 161 -40.30 15.52 20.86
CA TYR A 161 -41.09 16.46 21.71
C TYR A 161 -42.27 17.11 20.99
N SER A 162 -42.17 17.30 19.66
CA SER A 162 -43.28 17.85 18.87
C SER A 162 -44.44 16.89 18.71
N SER A 163 -44.20 15.58 18.82
CA SER A 163 -45.24 14.54 18.71
C SER A 163 -46.07 14.38 19.98
N ASP A 164 -45.61 14.90 21.13
CA ASP A 164 -46.30 14.76 22.41
C ASP A 164 -47.26 15.97 22.71
N GLU A 165 -47.23 17.03 21.89
CA GLU A 165 -48.13 18.22 22.10
C GLU A 165 -49.46 18.11 21.34
N ASP A 166 -49.67 17.09 20.49
CA ASP A 166 -50.86 16.86 19.69
C ASP A 166 -51.84 15.80 20.29
N CYS A 167 -51.75 15.50 21.62
CA CYS A 167 -52.68 14.57 22.31
C CYS A 167 -53.56 15.30 23.32
#